data_2a9c314e894558866d18465c66d9b5aa
#
_entry.id   2a9c314e894558866d18465c66d9b5aa
#
_cell.length_a   1.000
_cell.length_b   1.000
_cell.length_c   1.000
_cell.angle_alpha   90.00
_cell.angle_beta   90.00
_cell.angle_gamma   90.00
#
_symmetry.space_group_name_H-M   'P 1'
#
loop_
_entity.id
_entity.type
_entity.pdbx_description
1 polymer ?
#
loop_
_entity_poly.entity_id
_entity_poly.type
_entity_poly.pdbx_seq_one_letter_code
_entity_poly.pdbx_strand_id
1 'polypeptide(L)'
;MKHKSLFALVLAATLLLTACAASEPELVRYDHPTGLSLTMWEGFEGQDAEGFVGGYINQDQGIAILMAEELFASLANVGIDPEMTLEEYGRFLMDCYGLEGTVESDALGNTRFIYDRDVQGGQARYFAYLYRNDVAFWTVTFMSARDKADGLEGTFSQWAATIELPTEAVGQVRGNS
;
A
#
# COMPACT_ATOMS: atom_id res chain seq x y z
N MET A 1 48.80 18.52 39.05
CA MET A 1 48.11 17.24 38.77
C MET A 1 46.62 17.48 38.53
N LYS A 2 46.19 18.10 37.42
CA LYS A 2 44.75 18.39 37.14
C LYS A 2 44.37 18.25 35.66
N HIS A 3 45.12 17.51 34.85
CA HIS A 3 44.83 17.36 33.40
C HIS A 3 44.40 15.94 32.96
N LYS A 4 44.23 14.98 33.89
CA LYS A 4 43.83 13.59 33.53
C LYS A 4 42.32 13.36 33.52
N SER A 5 41.50 14.26 34.07
CA SER A 5 40.04 14.09 34.11
C SER A 5 39.30 14.58 32.87
N LEU A 6 39.92 15.47 32.04
CA LEU A 6 39.22 16.01 30.86
C LEU A 6 39.23 15.09 29.66
N PHE A 7 40.24 14.22 29.54
CA PHE A 7 40.35 13.26 28.43
C PHE A 7 39.39 12.09 28.54
N ALA A 8 39.04 11.69 29.77
CA ALA A 8 38.08 10.58 30.00
C ALA A 8 36.64 10.98 29.69
N LEU A 9 36.29 12.28 29.81
CA LEU A 9 34.93 12.75 29.56
C LEU A 9 34.64 12.92 28.06
N VAL A 10 35.64 13.24 27.24
CA VAL A 10 35.50 13.35 25.79
C VAL A 10 35.38 11.99 25.12
N LEU A 11 36.04 10.94 25.64
CA LEU A 11 35.95 9.58 25.10
C LEU A 11 34.61 8.90 25.43
N ALA A 12 33.96 9.25 26.55
CA ALA A 12 32.65 8.75 26.91
C ALA A 12 31.51 9.36 26.11
N ALA A 13 31.68 10.63 25.67
CA ALA A 13 30.69 11.32 24.85
C ALA A 13 30.68 10.85 23.38
N THR A 14 31.80 10.34 22.87
CA THR A 14 31.86 9.78 21.50
C THR A 14 31.32 8.36 21.38
N LEU A 15 31.20 7.61 22.47
CA LEU A 15 30.64 6.25 22.48
C LEU A 15 29.09 6.22 22.57
N LEU A 16 28.45 7.36 22.89
CA LEU A 16 26.98 7.44 22.97
C LEU A 16 26.30 7.88 21.65
N LEU A 17 27.07 8.17 20.61
CA LEU A 17 26.55 8.56 19.29
C LEU A 17 26.50 7.40 18.29
N THR A 18 26.87 6.19 18.67
CA THR A 18 26.53 4.96 17.96
C THR A 18 25.20 4.38 18.48
N ALA A 19 24.21 5.25 18.72
CA ALA A 19 22.83 4.78 18.78
C ALA A 19 22.52 4.24 17.38
N CYS A 20 22.24 2.94 17.31
CA CYS A 20 21.76 2.21 16.14
C CYS A 20 20.80 3.10 15.35
N ALA A 21 21.28 3.74 14.30
CA ALA A 21 20.42 4.07 13.19
C ALA A 21 20.01 2.68 12.65
N ALA A 22 18.84 2.20 13.03
CA ALA A 22 18.20 1.13 12.29
C ALA A 22 18.22 1.64 10.84
N SER A 23 18.98 0.98 9.97
CA SER A 23 19.00 1.35 8.56
C SER A 23 17.55 1.30 8.09
N GLU A 24 17.08 2.38 7.48
CA GLU A 24 15.77 2.33 6.84
C GLU A 24 15.75 1.12 5.89
N PRO A 25 14.65 0.37 5.83
CA PRO A 25 14.55 -0.78 4.91
C PRO A 25 14.85 -0.33 3.49
N GLU A 26 15.57 -1.15 2.74
CA GLU A 26 15.86 -0.88 1.34
C GLU A 26 14.58 -0.84 0.53
N LEU A 27 14.47 0.12 -0.39
CA LEU A 27 13.36 0.23 -1.33
C LEU A 27 13.67 -0.59 -2.58
N VAL A 28 12.79 -1.51 -2.93
CA VAL A 28 12.91 -2.42 -4.07
C VAL A 28 11.67 -2.29 -4.96
N ARG A 29 11.86 -2.31 -6.27
CA ARG A 29 10.77 -2.39 -7.24
C ARG A 29 10.27 -3.82 -7.32
N TYR A 30 8.97 -3.98 -7.23
CA TYR A 30 8.26 -5.25 -7.43
C TYR A 30 7.43 -5.16 -8.70
N ASP A 31 7.68 -6.06 -9.65
CA ASP A 31 6.91 -6.21 -10.87
C ASP A 31 5.98 -7.42 -10.71
N HIS A 32 4.68 -7.17 -10.66
CA HIS A 32 3.68 -8.23 -10.52
C HIS A 32 3.35 -8.86 -11.88
N PRO A 33 3.02 -10.17 -11.96
CA PRO A 33 2.63 -10.84 -13.21
C PRO A 33 1.44 -10.21 -13.94
N THR A 34 0.65 -9.38 -13.29
CA THR A 34 -0.42 -8.58 -13.91
C THR A 34 0.09 -7.41 -14.75
N GLY A 35 1.39 -7.07 -14.65
CA GLY A 35 1.99 -5.87 -15.23
C GLY A 35 1.94 -4.63 -14.33
N LEU A 36 1.26 -4.71 -13.17
CA LEU A 36 1.35 -3.66 -12.16
C LEU A 36 2.73 -3.70 -11.50
N SER A 37 3.33 -2.55 -11.24
CA SER A 37 4.55 -2.46 -10.46
C SER A 37 4.45 -1.39 -9.38
N LEU A 38 5.23 -1.58 -8.31
CA LEU A 38 5.34 -0.60 -7.23
C LEU A 38 6.71 -0.72 -6.54
N THR A 39 7.15 0.37 -5.92
CA THR A 39 8.39 0.39 -5.13
C THR A 39 8.04 0.43 -3.65
N MET A 40 8.54 -0.55 -2.91
CA MET A 40 8.30 -0.70 -1.47
C MET A 40 9.50 -1.32 -0.77
N TRP A 41 9.45 -1.50 0.53
CA TRP A 41 10.53 -2.15 1.27
C TRP A 41 10.80 -3.56 0.74
N GLU A 42 12.03 -4.03 0.90
CA GLU A 42 12.38 -5.43 0.63
C GLU A 42 11.64 -6.40 1.58
N GLY A 43 11.61 -7.69 1.21
CA GLY A 43 11.07 -8.77 2.05
C GLY A 43 9.58 -9.04 1.88
N PHE A 44 8.96 -8.53 0.81
CA PHE A 44 7.60 -8.93 0.43
C PHE A 44 7.61 -10.18 -0.46
N GLU A 45 6.69 -11.09 -0.19
CA GLU A 45 6.43 -12.28 -0.98
C GLU A 45 5.10 -12.14 -1.73
N GLY A 46 5.08 -12.55 -3.00
CA GLY A 46 3.84 -12.58 -3.80
C GLY A 46 2.85 -13.59 -3.25
N GLN A 47 1.58 -13.22 -3.23
CA GLN A 47 0.47 -14.06 -2.74
C GLN A 47 -0.68 -14.06 -3.73
N ASP A 48 -1.25 -15.25 -3.97
CA ASP A 48 -2.57 -15.37 -4.58
C ASP A 48 -3.64 -15.11 -3.51
N ALA A 49 -4.60 -14.24 -3.82
CA ALA A 49 -5.70 -13.93 -2.92
C ALA A 49 -7.03 -14.09 -3.67
N GLU A 50 -7.96 -14.86 -3.09
CA GLU A 50 -9.28 -15.08 -3.70
C GLU A 50 -10.04 -13.75 -3.83
N GLY A 51 -10.57 -13.48 -5.04
CA GLY A 51 -11.27 -12.22 -5.34
C GLY A 51 -10.36 -11.04 -5.71
N PHE A 52 -9.05 -11.26 -5.76
CA PHE A 52 -8.05 -10.26 -6.14
C PHE A 52 -7.22 -10.75 -7.32
N VAL A 53 -6.61 -9.84 -8.04
CA VAL A 53 -5.68 -10.21 -9.13
C VAL A 53 -4.32 -10.63 -8.60
N GLY A 54 -4.03 -10.35 -7.34
CA GLY A 54 -2.85 -10.76 -6.60
C GLY A 54 -2.59 -9.90 -5.39
N GLY A 55 -1.45 -10.10 -4.76
CA GLY A 55 -1.03 -9.35 -3.59
C GLY A 55 0.39 -9.64 -3.17
N TYR A 56 0.81 -9.00 -2.10
CA TYR A 56 2.10 -9.20 -1.45
C TYR A 56 1.91 -9.25 0.07
N ILE A 57 2.77 -9.99 0.75
CA ILE A 57 2.81 -10.02 2.22
C ILE A 57 4.24 -9.90 2.72
N ASN A 58 4.43 -9.10 3.75
CA ASN A 58 5.64 -9.08 4.57
C ASN A 58 5.25 -9.46 6.00
N GLN A 59 5.48 -10.73 6.37
CA GLN A 59 5.09 -11.26 7.67
C GLN A 59 5.86 -10.62 8.81
N ASP A 60 7.13 -10.30 8.62
CA ASP A 60 7.99 -9.71 9.65
C ASP A 60 7.52 -8.31 10.03
N GLN A 61 7.07 -7.53 9.05
CA GLN A 61 6.52 -6.20 9.25
C GLN A 61 5.03 -6.22 9.61
N GLY A 62 4.33 -7.32 9.33
CA GLY A 62 2.89 -7.45 9.51
C GLY A 62 2.11 -6.56 8.54
N ILE A 63 2.58 -6.47 7.29
CA ILE A 63 1.99 -5.68 6.22
C ILE A 63 1.52 -6.62 5.11
N ALA A 64 0.30 -6.41 4.61
CA ALA A 64 -0.14 -7.05 3.39
C ALA A 64 -0.68 -6.01 2.38
N ILE A 65 -0.61 -6.38 1.11
CA ILE A 65 -1.04 -5.55 -0.02
C ILE A 65 -1.93 -6.43 -0.90
N LEU A 66 -3.11 -5.94 -1.25
CA LEU A 66 -4.06 -6.60 -2.14
C LEU A 66 -4.30 -5.73 -3.36
N MET A 67 -4.43 -6.35 -4.52
CA MET A 67 -4.67 -5.67 -5.80
C MET A 67 -5.94 -6.19 -6.44
N ALA A 68 -6.87 -5.29 -6.74
CA ALA A 68 -8.10 -5.60 -7.48
C ALA A 68 -8.14 -4.80 -8.78
N GLU A 69 -8.66 -5.44 -9.84
CA GLU A 69 -8.94 -4.83 -11.14
C GLU A 69 -10.42 -4.99 -11.44
N GLU A 70 -11.08 -3.89 -11.80
CA GLU A 70 -12.47 -3.89 -12.23
C GLU A 70 -12.59 -3.30 -13.63
N LEU A 71 -12.77 -4.21 -14.60
CA LEU A 71 -12.84 -3.86 -16.01
C LEU A 71 -14.06 -2.99 -16.32
N PHE A 72 -13.89 -1.94 -17.09
CA PHE A 72 -14.99 -1.08 -17.54
C PHE A 72 -16.09 -1.85 -18.27
N ALA A 73 -15.72 -2.85 -19.07
CA ALA A 73 -16.69 -3.72 -19.72
C ALA A 73 -17.57 -4.51 -18.72
N SER A 74 -17.00 -4.92 -17.58
CA SER A 74 -17.74 -5.62 -16.51
C SER A 74 -18.67 -4.66 -15.76
N LEU A 75 -18.20 -3.46 -15.45
CA LEU A 75 -18.98 -2.40 -14.79
C LEU A 75 -20.18 -1.97 -15.66
N ALA A 76 -19.97 -1.75 -16.95
CA ALA A 76 -21.02 -1.40 -17.91
C ALA A 76 -22.12 -2.46 -18.00
N ASN A 77 -21.77 -3.77 -17.90
CA ASN A 77 -22.72 -4.85 -17.93
C ASN A 77 -23.69 -4.86 -16.72
N VAL A 78 -23.29 -4.26 -15.60
CA VAL A 78 -24.12 -4.12 -14.39
C VAL A 78 -24.67 -2.69 -14.22
N GLY A 79 -24.56 -1.85 -15.26
CA GLY A 79 -25.12 -0.51 -15.30
C GLY A 79 -24.34 0.55 -14.54
N ILE A 80 -23.07 0.27 -14.24
CA ILE A 80 -22.16 1.22 -13.59
C ILE A 80 -21.41 2.00 -14.66
N ASP A 81 -21.38 3.34 -14.54
CA ASP A 81 -20.73 4.23 -15.49
C ASP A 81 -19.20 4.09 -15.41
N PRO A 82 -18.52 3.61 -16.45
CA PRO A 82 -17.07 3.52 -16.47
C PRO A 82 -16.36 4.90 -16.54
N GLU A 83 -17.09 5.98 -16.84
CA GLU A 83 -16.52 7.34 -16.93
C GLU A 83 -16.51 8.08 -15.58
N MET A 84 -16.97 7.44 -14.50
CA MET A 84 -16.91 8.04 -13.17
C MET A 84 -15.48 8.42 -12.76
N THR A 85 -15.36 9.45 -11.95
CA THR A 85 -14.08 9.85 -11.34
C THR A 85 -13.61 8.84 -10.31
N LEU A 86 -12.34 8.88 -9.92
CA LEU A 86 -11.82 8.03 -8.83
C LEU A 86 -12.55 8.26 -7.49
N GLU A 87 -12.97 9.50 -7.23
CA GLU A 87 -13.74 9.82 -6.01
C GLU A 87 -15.14 9.18 -6.05
N GLU A 88 -15.82 9.23 -7.19
CA GLU A 88 -17.12 8.57 -7.38
C GLU A 88 -17.00 7.06 -7.31
N TYR A 89 -15.96 6.49 -7.93
CA TYR A 89 -15.66 5.06 -7.83
C TYR A 89 -15.36 4.63 -6.39
N GLY A 90 -14.58 5.40 -5.65
CA GLY A 90 -14.31 5.13 -4.23
C GLY A 90 -15.58 5.15 -3.37
N ARG A 91 -16.46 6.14 -3.57
CA ARG A 91 -17.78 6.19 -2.90
C ARG A 91 -18.62 4.97 -3.25
N PHE A 92 -18.68 4.61 -4.53
CA PHE A 92 -19.38 3.40 -4.97
C PHE A 92 -18.85 2.14 -4.26
N LEU A 93 -17.53 1.95 -4.17
CA LEU A 93 -16.95 0.81 -3.42
C LEU A 93 -17.32 0.85 -1.95
N MET A 94 -17.22 2.01 -1.29
CA MET A 94 -17.59 2.16 0.12
C MET A 94 -19.06 1.78 0.36
N ASP A 95 -19.97 2.22 -0.52
CA ASP A 95 -21.40 1.89 -0.43
C ASP A 95 -21.62 0.37 -0.63
N CYS A 96 -20.98 -0.25 -1.62
CA CYS A 96 -21.06 -1.69 -1.87
C CYS A 96 -20.59 -2.55 -0.69
N TYR A 97 -19.56 -2.11 0.01
CA TYR A 97 -18.99 -2.85 1.14
C TYR A 97 -19.52 -2.39 2.51
N GLY A 98 -20.44 -1.44 2.54
CA GLY A 98 -21.00 -0.88 3.78
C GLY A 98 -19.94 -0.24 4.66
N LEU A 99 -19.01 0.50 4.06
CA LEU A 99 -17.93 1.18 4.76
C LEU A 99 -18.34 2.61 5.11
N GLU A 100 -17.99 3.03 6.32
CA GLU A 100 -18.13 4.41 6.76
C GLU A 100 -16.83 5.19 6.49
N GLY A 101 -16.95 6.47 6.15
CA GLY A 101 -15.81 7.35 5.94
C GLY A 101 -15.96 8.24 4.71
N THR A 102 -14.86 8.72 4.19
CA THR A 102 -14.79 9.60 3.01
C THR A 102 -13.69 9.17 2.07
N VAL A 103 -13.89 9.40 0.78
CA VAL A 103 -12.82 9.36 -0.20
C VAL A 103 -12.08 10.70 -0.12
N GLU A 104 -10.76 10.64 -0.05
CA GLU A 104 -9.90 11.81 0.13
C GLU A 104 -8.67 11.73 -0.78
N SER A 105 -7.98 12.85 -0.97
CA SER A 105 -6.63 12.86 -1.52
C SER A 105 -5.63 12.98 -0.37
N ASP A 106 -4.59 12.15 -0.39
CA ASP A 106 -3.49 12.27 0.56
C ASP A 106 -2.56 13.45 0.23
N ALA A 107 -1.51 13.66 1.04
CA ALA A 107 -0.56 14.75 0.87
C ALA A 107 0.24 14.68 -0.45
N LEU A 108 0.31 13.52 -1.10
CA LEU A 108 0.97 13.30 -2.39
C LEU A 108 -0.01 13.35 -3.57
N GLY A 109 -1.31 13.56 -3.30
CA GLY A 109 -2.36 13.65 -4.31
C GLY A 109 -2.96 12.29 -4.72
N ASN A 110 -2.63 11.20 -4.01
CA ASN A 110 -3.23 9.90 -4.28
C ASN A 110 -4.68 9.88 -3.76
N THR A 111 -5.62 9.44 -4.58
CA THR A 111 -7.02 9.25 -4.17
C THR A 111 -7.14 7.95 -3.37
N ARG A 112 -7.74 8.02 -2.19
CA ARG A 112 -7.87 6.87 -1.30
C ARG A 112 -9.11 6.97 -0.41
N PHE A 113 -9.45 5.85 0.24
CA PHE A 113 -10.27 5.82 1.46
C PHE A 113 -9.64 4.87 2.48
N ILE A 114 -9.94 5.12 3.76
CA ILE A 114 -9.38 4.37 4.89
C ILE A 114 -10.53 3.76 5.69
N TYR A 115 -10.39 2.51 6.09
CA TYR A 115 -11.37 1.83 6.93
C TYR A 115 -10.72 0.81 7.86
N ASP A 116 -11.40 0.50 8.94
CA ASP A 116 -10.99 -0.52 9.91
C ASP A 116 -11.91 -1.75 9.79
N ARG A 117 -11.36 -2.93 10.00
CA ARG A 117 -12.11 -4.20 10.05
C ARG A 117 -11.61 -5.06 11.20
N ASP A 118 -12.54 -5.77 11.83
CA ASP A 118 -12.20 -6.84 12.76
C ASP A 118 -11.68 -8.04 11.96
N VAL A 119 -10.52 -8.54 12.35
CA VAL A 119 -9.87 -9.71 11.77
C VAL A 119 -9.53 -10.70 12.88
N GLN A 120 -9.19 -11.94 12.52
CA GLN A 120 -8.71 -12.89 13.51
C GLN A 120 -7.44 -12.35 14.19
N GLY A 121 -7.52 -12.10 15.47
CA GLY A 121 -6.40 -11.58 16.28
C GLY A 121 -6.47 -10.09 16.61
N GLY A 122 -7.52 -9.34 16.16
CA GLY A 122 -7.67 -7.93 16.49
C GLY A 122 -8.34 -7.10 15.41
N GLN A 123 -7.93 -5.85 15.28
CA GLN A 123 -8.38 -4.95 14.21
C GLN A 123 -7.25 -4.70 13.22
N ALA A 124 -7.59 -4.63 11.95
CA ALA A 124 -6.70 -4.17 10.89
C ALA A 124 -7.24 -2.88 10.27
N ARG A 125 -6.33 -2.00 9.88
CA ARG A 125 -6.61 -0.80 9.11
C ARG A 125 -6.19 -1.00 7.67
N TYR A 126 -7.05 -0.59 6.78
CA TYR A 126 -6.93 -0.71 5.34
C TYR A 126 -6.84 0.69 4.72
N PHE A 127 -5.87 0.90 3.85
CA PHE A 127 -5.66 2.11 3.06
C PHE A 127 -5.85 1.73 1.60
N ALA A 128 -7.04 1.95 1.07
CA ALA A 128 -7.41 1.60 -0.29
C ALA A 128 -7.13 2.76 -1.25
N TYR A 129 -6.08 2.64 -2.05
CA TYR A 129 -5.70 3.61 -3.07
C TYR A 129 -6.32 3.26 -4.40
N LEU A 130 -6.84 4.27 -5.08
CA LEU A 130 -7.63 4.14 -6.29
C LEU A 130 -6.87 4.68 -7.49
N TYR A 131 -6.90 3.91 -8.58
CA TYR A 131 -6.25 4.28 -9.83
C TYR A 131 -7.16 3.93 -11.01
N ARG A 132 -6.82 4.46 -12.17
CA ARG A 132 -7.51 4.19 -13.42
C ARG A 132 -6.49 4.11 -14.56
N ASN A 133 -6.67 3.14 -15.45
CA ASN A 133 -6.06 3.11 -16.78
C ASN A 133 -7.17 3.21 -17.85
N ASP A 134 -6.85 2.90 -19.11
CA ASP A 134 -7.79 3.01 -20.23
C ASP A 134 -8.88 1.93 -20.24
N VAL A 135 -8.75 0.87 -19.42
CA VAL A 135 -9.62 -0.31 -19.49
C VAL A 135 -10.24 -0.72 -18.15
N ALA A 136 -9.73 -0.20 -17.03
CA ALA A 136 -10.15 -0.65 -15.70
C ALA A 136 -9.97 0.44 -14.62
N PHE A 137 -10.72 0.30 -13.54
CA PHE A 137 -10.36 0.82 -12.23
C PHE A 137 -9.48 -0.19 -11.50
N TRP A 138 -8.56 0.33 -10.71
CA TRP A 138 -7.67 -0.43 -9.87
C TRP A 138 -7.78 0.02 -8.42
N THR A 139 -7.81 -0.95 -7.51
CA THR A 139 -7.72 -0.70 -6.08
C THR A 139 -6.50 -1.43 -5.55
N VAL A 140 -5.54 -0.69 -5.00
CA VAL A 140 -4.38 -1.26 -4.29
C VAL A 140 -4.54 -0.93 -2.81
N THR A 141 -4.75 -1.97 -2.02
CA THR A 141 -5.04 -1.84 -0.58
C THR A 141 -3.85 -2.28 0.24
N PHE A 142 -3.24 -1.35 0.96
CA PHE A 142 -2.25 -1.63 1.99
C PHE A 142 -2.95 -1.86 3.31
N MET A 143 -2.54 -2.86 4.07
CA MET A 143 -3.14 -3.16 5.36
C MET A 143 -2.10 -3.57 6.40
N SER A 144 -2.37 -3.22 7.65
CA SER A 144 -1.59 -3.60 8.82
C SER A 144 -2.48 -3.64 10.07
N ALA A 145 -1.97 -4.23 11.15
CA ALA A 145 -2.63 -4.15 12.44
C ALA A 145 -2.91 -2.69 12.83
N ARG A 146 -4.07 -2.44 13.41
CA ARG A 146 -4.58 -1.08 13.68
C ARG A 146 -3.62 -0.23 14.52
N ASP A 147 -2.94 -0.84 15.48
CA ASP A 147 -1.99 -0.19 16.38
C ASP A 147 -0.69 0.27 15.70
N LYS A 148 -0.32 -0.35 14.56
CA LYS A 148 0.85 0.00 13.75
C LYS A 148 0.52 0.93 12.60
N ALA A 149 -0.70 0.88 12.12
CA ALA A 149 -1.14 1.47 10.86
C ALA A 149 -0.93 3.00 10.78
N ASP A 150 -1.16 3.73 11.88
CA ASP A 150 -1.00 5.19 11.91
C ASP A 150 0.47 5.60 11.67
N GLY A 151 1.43 4.78 12.13
CA GLY A 151 2.87 4.98 11.86
C GLY A 151 3.28 4.66 10.43
N LEU A 152 2.48 3.89 9.69
CA LEU A 152 2.76 3.43 8.33
C LEU A 152 2.05 4.27 7.24
N GLU A 153 1.13 5.15 7.60
CA GLU A 153 0.34 5.93 6.64
C GLU A 153 1.21 6.69 5.64
N GLY A 154 2.23 7.41 6.11
CA GLY A 154 3.16 8.14 5.25
C GLY A 154 3.96 7.23 4.32
N THR A 155 4.35 6.06 4.80
CA THR A 155 5.04 5.03 4.02
C THR A 155 4.13 4.49 2.92
N PHE A 156 2.88 4.16 3.25
CA PHE A 156 1.90 3.67 2.27
C PHE A 156 1.58 4.72 1.20
N SER A 157 1.48 6.01 1.57
CA SER A 157 1.32 7.10 0.61
C SER A 157 2.49 7.19 -0.37
N GLN A 158 3.73 7.04 0.13
CA GLN A 158 4.93 7.04 -0.72
C GLN A 158 4.95 5.84 -1.67
N TRP A 159 4.63 4.64 -1.20
CA TRP A 159 4.55 3.45 -2.06
C TRP A 159 3.43 3.58 -3.10
N ALA A 160 2.27 4.07 -2.70
CA ALA A 160 1.13 4.32 -3.58
C ALA A 160 1.49 5.26 -4.73
N ALA A 161 2.30 6.30 -4.47
CA ALA A 161 2.78 7.23 -5.49
C ALA A 161 3.75 6.61 -6.51
N THR A 162 4.27 5.41 -6.26
CA THR A 162 5.17 4.69 -7.20
C THR A 162 4.44 3.66 -8.05
N ILE A 163 3.14 3.47 -7.87
CA ILE A 163 2.37 2.46 -8.60
C ILE A 163 2.29 2.84 -10.08
N GLU A 164 2.68 1.89 -10.91
CA GLU A 164 2.51 1.93 -12.35
C GLU A 164 1.53 0.83 -12.75
N LEU A 165 0.48 1.20 -13.47
CA LEU A 165 -0.55 0.26 -13.91
C LEU A 165 -0.18 -0.40 -15.23
N PRO A 166 -0.65 -1.63 -15.49
CA PRO A 166 -0.55 -2.24 -16.81
C PRO A 166 -1.34 -1.43 -17.85
N THR A 167 -0.88 -1.47 -19.09
CA THR A 167 -1.58 -0.79 -20.22
C THR A 167 -2.73 -1.63 -20.77
N GLU A 168 -2.78 -2.93 -20.45
CA GLU A 168 -3.78 -3.89 -20.94
C GLU A 168 -4.51 -4.55 -19.76
N ALA A 169 -5.72 -5.05 -20.02
CA ALA A 169 -6.48 -5.79 -19.02
C ALA A 169 -5.80 -7.12 -18.64
N VAL A 170 -5.68 -7.41 -17.35
CA VAL A 170 -5.04 -8.65 -16.83
C VAL A 170 -5.74 -9.91 -17.38
N GLY A 171 -7.05 -9.88 -17.59
CA GLY A 171 -7.80 -11.02 -18.13
C GLY A 171 -7.44 -11.41 -19.56
N GLN A 172 -6.81 -10.54 -20.34
CA GLN A 172 -6.37 -10.82 -21.71
C GLN A 172 -5.01 -11.55 -21.76
N VAL A 173 -4.16 -11.36 -20.77
CA VAL A 173 -2.82 -11.98 -20.71
C VAL A 173 -2.91 -13.48 -20.42
N ARG A 174 -3.90 -13.94 -19.65
CA ARG A 174 -4.07 -15.36 -19.31
C ARG A 174 -4.68 -16.22 -20.43
N GLY A 175 -5.20 -15.62 -21.48
CA GLY A 175 -5.85 -16.32 -22.62
C GLY A 175 -4.92 -16.72 -23.76
N ASN A 176 -3.66 -16.28 -23.77
CA ASN A 176 -2.70 -16.48 -24.86
C ASN A 176 -1.53 -17.42 -24.52
N SER A 177 -1.62 -18.20 -23.45
CA SER A 177 -0.60 -19.17 -23.03
C SER A 177 -1.11 -20.62 -23.07
#